data_3d99643b2492764c337444413bbc4259
#
_entry.id   3d99643b2492764c337444413bbc4259
#
_cell.length_a   1.000
_cell.length_b   1.000
_cell.length_c   1.000
_cell.angle_alpha   90.00
_cell.angle_beta   90.00
_cell.angle_gamma   90.00
#
_symmetry.space_group_name_H-M   'P 1'
#
loop_
_entity.id
_entity.type
_entity.pdbx_description
1 polymer ?
#
loop_
_entity_poly.entity_id
_entity_poly.type
_entity_poly.pdbx_seq_one_letter_code
_entity_poly.pdbx_strand_id
1 'polypeptide(L)'
;CTYADAPYDCFGLCINDADGDGICDELEGSGCTADYDFGSETYGSSPNPSLGEQFTPGIVNEPYYDVLHMLIPQYVLEIDSTLPFSPEAILDSIQLVSIVMVDLNDTLSTYTLSDLGLQIVCNNNGDSELECSFLGGNQYCVSIEGTPTMVGNFRADITVSGCTDVFGFPFCQEQLFGSLNLDIGTEGCMDPNALNYDPAAVIDD
;
A
#
# COMPACT_ATOMS: atom_id res chain seq x y z
N CYS A 1 -3.02 -34.56 -17.39
CA CYS A 1 -3.80 -33.39 -17.03
C CYS A 1 -4.71 -33.04 -18.20
N THR A 2 -6.00 -33.27 -18.07
CA THR A 2 -6.99 -32.64 -18.93
C THR A 2 -7.15 -31.24 -18.44
N TYR A 3 -6.64 -30.28 -19.17
CA TYR A 3 -6.67 -28.82 -18.93
C TYR A 3 -7.19 -28.42 -17.55
N ALA A 4 -6.31 -27.86 -16.71
CA ALA A 4 -6.76 -27.20 -15.49
C ALA A 4 -7.75 -26.11 -15.90
N ASP A 5 -8.88 -26.00 -15.23
CA ASP A 5 -9.74 -24.83 -15.38
C ASP A 5 -9.01 -23.65 -14.76
N ALA A 6 -8.66 -22.65 -15.58
CA ALA A 6 -8.11 -21.40 -15.05
C ALA A 6 -9.01 -20.91 -13.90
N PRO A 7 -8.44 -20.42 -12.78
CA PRO A 7 -7.06 -19.99 -12.59
C PRO A 7 -6.12 -21.00 -11.91
N TYR A 8 -6.49 -22.29 -11.86
CA TYR A 8 -5.70 -23.31 -11.17
C TYR A 8 -4.78 -24.08 -12.12
N ASP A 9 -3.64 -24.54 -11.60
CA ASP A 9 -2.75 -25.48 -12.28
C ASP A 9 -3.27 -26.93 -12.24
N CYS A 10 -2.51 -27.86 -12.83
CA CYS A 10 -2.86 -29.29 -12.86
C CYS A 10 -2.88 -29.97 -11.48
N PHE A 11 -2.39 -29.32 -10.45
CA PHE A 11 -2.36 -29.82 -9.07
C PHE A 11 -3.44 -29.15 -8.21
N GLY A 12 -4.22 -28.22 -8.78
CA GLY A 12 -5.24 -27.46 -8.08
C GLY A 12 -4.67 -26.31 -7.25
N LEU A 13 -3.43 -25.87 -7.57
CA LEU A 13 -2.82 -24.71 -6.99
C LEU A 13 -3.10 -23.49 -7.87
N CYS A 14 -3.23 -22.34 -7.28
CA CYS A 14 -3.35 -21.08 -8.01
C CYS A 14 -2.13 -20.86 -8.92
N ILE A 15 -2.37 -20.40 -10.13
CA ILE A 15 -1.29 -20.01 -11.05
C ILE A 15 -0.73 -18.63 -10.63
N ASN A 16 -1.63 -17.73 -10.22
CA ASN A 16 -1.28 -16.44 -9.63
C ASN A 16 -1.93 -16.39 -8.25
N ASP A 17 -1.11 -16.18 -7.22
CA ASP A 17 -1.46 -16.06 -5.80
C ASP A 17 -0.36 -15.19 -5.17
N ALA A 18 -0.51 -13.88 -5.37
CA ALA A 18 0.55 -12.91 -5.06
C ALA A 18 0.76 -12.74 -3.55
N ASP A 19 -0.30 -12.90 -2.76
CA ASP A 19 -0.23 -12.77 -1.29
C ASP A 19 -0.07 -14.13 -0.57
N GLY A 20 -0.23 -15.25 -1.30
CA GLY A 20 0.03 -16.60 -0.79
C GLY A 20 -1.07 -17.15 0.13
N ASP A 21 -2.28 -16.61 0.06
CA ASP A 21 -3.40 -17.04 0.91
C ASP A 21 -4.13 -18.29 0.40
N GLY A 22 -3.83 -18.74 -0.82
CA GLY A 22 -4.39 -19.92 -1.47
C GLY A 22 -5.67 -19.65 -2.26
N ILE A 23 -6.08 -18.39 -2.40
CA ILE A 23 -7.11 -17.92 -3.32
C ILE A 23 -6.39 -17.31 -4.52
N CYS A 24 -6.81 -17.66 -5.72
CA CYS A 24 -6.15 -17.12 -6.91
C CYS A 24 -6.53 -15.67 -7.13
N ASP A 25 -5.56 -14.83 -7.51
CA ASP A 25 -5.75 -13.38 -7.76
C ASP A 25 -6.95 -13.11 -8.69
N GLU A 26 -7.25 -14.00 -9.63
CA GLU A 26 -8.39 -13.87 -10.54
C GLU A 26 -9.74 -14.19 -9.89
N LEU A 27 -9.75 -14.84 -8.72
CA LEU A 27 -10.95 -15.16 -7.93
C LEU A 27 -11.13 -14.21 -6.75
N GLU A 28 -10.08 -13.53 -6.38
CA GLU A 28 -10.17 -12.46 -5.41
C GLU A 28 -10.93 -11.28 -6.01
N GLY A 29 -11.87 -10.77 -5.25
CA GLY A 29 -12.38 -9.43 -5.53
C GLY A 29 -11.23 -8.43 -5.37
N SER A 30 -11.29 -7.29 -6.06
CA SER A 30 -10.34 -6.21 -5.81
C SER A 30 -10.22 -5.93 -4.30
N GLY A 31 -8.98 -5.83 -3.80
CA GLY A 31 -8.72 -5.55 -2.39
C GLY A 31 -7.72 -6.52 -1.76
N CYS A 32 -7.55 -6.40 -0.47
CA CYS A 32 -6.57 -7.14 0.34
C CYS A 32 -7.20 -7.75 1.58
N THR A 33 -6.51 -8.69 2.23
CA THR A 33 -6.88 -9.25 3.53
C THR A 33 -5.99 -8.69 4.64
N ALA A 34 -6.56 -8.30 5.77
CA ALA A 34 -5.83 -7.71 6.89
C ALA A 34 -5.29 -8.82 7.82
N ASP A 35 -4.35 -9.66 7.33
CA ASP A 35 -3.85 -10.86 7.99
C ASP A 35 -2.33 -10.84 8.26
N TYR A 36 -1.64 -9.72 7.99
CA TYR A 36 -0.20 -9.57 8.22
C TYR A 36 0.16 -9.75 9.70
N ASP A 37 1.21 -10.55 9.98
CA ASP A 37 1.70 -10.79 11.35
C ASP A 37 2.64 -9.67 11.80
N PHE A 38 2.12 -8.70 12.54
CA PHE A 38 2.92 -7.65 13.18
C PHE A 38 3.65 -8.11 14.46
N GLY A 39 3.53 -9.38 14.84
CA GLY A 39 4.20 -9.94 16.03
C GLY A 39 3.74 -9.27 17.32
N SER A 40 4.66 -8.59 18.02
CA SER A 40 4.39 -7.90 19.29
C SER A 40 4.25 -6.37 19.13
N GLU A 41 4.25 -5.85 17.91
CA GLU A 41 4.10 -4.43 17.66
C GLU A 41 2.69 -3.96 18.03
N THR A 42 2.56 -2.73 18.52
CA THR A 42 1.28 -2.12 18.88
C THR A 42 0.75 -1.22 17.77
N TYR A 43 1.60 -0.85 16.81
CA TYR A 43 1.25 -0.14 15.59
C TYR A 43 2.39 -0.30 14.56
N GLY A 44 2.08 -0.09 13.29
CA GLY A 44 3.07 -0.19 12.22
C GLY A 44 2.47 -0.33 10.84
N SER A 45 3.34 -0.50 9.85
CA SER A 45 2.97 -0.80 8.47
C SER A 45 3.92 -1.82 7.85
N SER A 46 3.45 -2.52 6.84
CA SER A 46 4.25 -3.34 5.94
C SER A 46 3.75 -3.10 4.50
N PRO A 47 4.59 -2.60 3.58
CA PRO A 47 5.99 -2.24 3.78
C PRO A 47 6.19 -1.10 4.79
N ASN A 48 7.33 -1.14 5.52
CA ASN A 48 7.69 -0.15 6.53
C ASN A 48 8.84 0.72 6.02
N PRO A 49 8.59 2.00 5.68
CA PRO A 49 9.62 2.89 5.15
C PRO A 49 10.75 3.18 6.14
N SER A 50 10.49 3.08 7.45
CA SER A 50 11.53 3.26 8.48
C SER A 50 12.55 2.12 8.49
N LEU A 51 12.19 0.94 7.95
CA LEU A 51 13.08 -0.20 7.76
C LEU A 51 13.69 -0.22 6.35
N GLY A 52 13.38 0.75 5.50
CA GLY A 52 13.81 0.82 4.11
C GLY A 52 13.00 -0.08 3.16
N GLU A 53 11.86 -0.59 3.63
CA GLU A 53 10.94 -1.34 2.80
C GLU A 53 10.15 -0.41 1.87
N GLN A 54 9.75 -0.91 0.72
CA GLN A 54 9.08 -0.15 -0.34
C GLN A 54 8.09 -1.07 -1.05
N PHE A 55 7.25 -0.50 -1.90
CA PHE A 55 6.42 -1.28 -2.80
C PHE A 55 7.26 -2.11 -3.76
N THR A 56 6.72 -3.26 -4.17
CA THR A 56 7.36 -4.07 -5.22
C THR A 56 7.39 -3.30 -6.54
N PRO A 57 8.47 -3.44 -7.35
CA PRO A 57 8.52 -2.79 -8.64
C PRO A 57 7.40 -3.27 -9.57
N GLY A 58 6.79 -2.33 -10.32
CA GLY A 58 5.79 -2.62 -11.33
C GLY A 58 6.37 -2.63 -12.75
N ILE A 59 5.79 -3.44 -13.63
CA ILE A 59 6.13 -3.45 -15.07
C ILE A 59 5.08 -2.63 -15.82
N VAL A 60 5.54 -1.68 -16.64
CA VAL A 60 4.65 -0.84 -17.43
C VAL A 60 3.81 -1.66 -18.41
N ASN A 61 2.51 -1.39 -18.49
CA ASN A 61 1.49 -2.09 -19.28
C ASN A 61 1.21 -3.54 -18.84
N GLU A 62 1.67 -3.95 -17.66
CA GLU A 62 1.31 -5.24 -17.07
C GLU A 62 0.46 -5.05 -15.81
N PRO A 63 -0.36 -6.03 -15.42
CA PRO A 63 -1.10 -5.95 -14.17
C PRO A 63 -0.16 -5.78 -12.98
N TYR A 64 -0.51 -4.86 -12.10
CA TYR A 64 0.22 -4.57 -10.86
C TYR A 64 -0.71 -4.73 -9.67
N TYR A 65 -0.21 -5.37 -8.64
CA TYR A 65 -0.87 -5.52 -7.35
C TYR A 65 0.17 -5.49 -6.24
N ASP A 66 -0.08 -4.70 -5.20
CA ASP A 66 0.72 -4.69 -3.97
C ASP A 66 -0.15 -4.24 -2.80
N VAL A 67 0.25 -4.57 -1.59
CA VAL A 67 -0.55 -4.33 -0.39
C VAL A 67 0.23 -3.55 0.65
N LEU A 68 -0.39 -2.51 1.18
CA LEU A 68 0.03 -1.83 2.41
C LEU A 68 -0.80 -2.37 3.57
N HIS A 69 -0.21 -3.20 4.41
CA HIS A 69 -0.79 -3.60 5.68
C HIS A 69 -0.54 -2.54 6.75
N MET A 70 -1.51 -2.33 7.62
CA MET A 70 -1.44 -1.30 8.65
C MET A 70 -1.99 -1.84 9.97
N LEU A 71 -1.23 -1.68 11.05
CA LEU A 71 -1.72 -1.79 12.41
C LEU A 71 -1.88 -0.38 12.97
N ILE A 72 -3.12 0.07 13.10
CA ILE A 72 -3.43 1.44 13.49
C ILE A 72 -3.17 1.60 15.01
N PRO A 73 -2.44 2.65 15.43
CA PRO A 73 -2.20 2.89 16.86
C PRO A 73 -3.51 3.06 17.63
N GLN A 74 -3.51 2.62 18.87
CA GLN A 74 -4.67 2.78 19.76
C GLN A 74 -4.72 4.16 20.39
N TYR A 75 -3.56 4.77 20.64
CA TYR A 75 -3.46 6.04 21.36
C TYR A 75 -2.92 7.15 20.47
N VAL A 76 -3.41 8.38 20.65
CA VAL A 76 -3.00 9.54 19.88
C VAL A 76 -1.49 9.81 20.00
N LEU A 77 -0.90 9.62 21.20
CA LEU A 77 0.52 9.88 21.43
C LEU A 77 1.46 8.83 20.84
N GLU A 78 0.94 7.72 20.33
CA GLU A 78 1.73 6.75 19.53
C GLU A 78 2.01 7.31 18.13
N ILE A 79 1.16 8.20 17.62
CA ILE A 79 1.38 8.89 16.34
C ILE A 79 2.37 10.06 16.50
N ASP A 80 2.09 10.94 17.46
CA ASP A 80 2.94 12.10 17.76
C ASP A 80 2.94 12.38 19.26
N SER A 81 4.04 12.05 19.92
CA SER A 81 4.23 12.22 21.36
C SER A 81 4.32 13.68 21.80
N THR A 82 4.38 14.64 20.87
CA THR A 82 4.45 16.08 21.17
C THR A 82 3.07 16.73 21.29
N LEU A 83 2.02 16.02 20.91
CA LEU A 83 0.65 16.52 20.99
C LEU A 83 0.19 16.70 22.45
N PRO A 84 -0.60 17.75 22.75
CA PRO A 84 -1.02 18.08 24.10
C PRO A 84 -2.20 17.23 24.59
N PHE A 85 -2.14 15.93 24.36
CA PHE A 85 -3.16 14.97 24.80
C PHE A 85 -2.71 14.18 26.03
N SER A 86 -3.67 13.58 26.73
CA SER A 86 -3.40 12.57 27.75
C SER A 86 -2.76 11.33 27.12
N PRO A 87 -1.83 10.64 27.80
CA PRO A 87 -1.31 9.34 27.33
C PRO A 87 -2.39 8.29 27.06
N GLU A 88 -3.57 8.44 27.67
CA GLU A 88 -4.71 7.54 27.50
C GLU A 88 -5.72 8.04 26.45
N ALA A 89 -5.41 9.14 25.72
CA ALA A 89 -6.27 9.64 24.67
C ALA A 89 -6.35 8.63 23.52
N ILE A 90 -7.54 8.12 23.29
CA ILE A 90 -7.79 7.10 22.26
C ILE A 90 -7.82 7.78 20.89
N LEU A 91 -7.20 7.14 19.90
CA LEU A 91 -7.37 7.46 18.50
C LEU A 91 -8.64 6.78 18.01
N ASP A 92 -9.67 7.56 17.69
CA ASP A 92 -10.93 7.00 17.23
C ASP A 92 -10.83 6.44 15.83
N SER A 93 -10.19 7.19 14.91
CA SER A 93 -10.01 6.76 13.54
C SER A 93 -8.87 7.48 12.83
N ILE A 94 -8.38 6.84 11.78
CA ILE A 94 -7.54 7.46 10.74
C ILE A 94 -8.26 7.34 9.41
N GLN A 95 -8.38 8.44 8.68
CA GLN A 95 -8.93 8.47 7.32
C GLN A 95 -7.86 8.86 6.31
N LEU A 96 -7.75 8.14 5.21
CA LEU A 96 -6.92 8.53 4.09
C LEU A 96 -7.47 9.81 3.45
N VAL A 97 -6.62 10.82 3.32
CA VAL A 97 -6.97 12.11 2.68
C VAL A 97 -6.47 12.15 1.24
N SER A 98 -5.22 11.79 1.03
CA SER A 98 -4.62 11.79 -0.32
C SER A 98 -3.38 10.92 -0.41
N ILE A 99 -3.11 10.45 -1.64
CA ILE A 99 -1.83 9.89 -2.04
C ILE A 99 -1.34 10.73 -3.22
N VAL A 100 -0.17 11.33 -3.08
CA VAL A 100 0.49 12.13 -4.12
C VAL A 100 1.75 11.39 -4.56
N MET A 101 1.82 11.06 -5.84
CA MET A 101 2.98 10.41 -6.46
C MET A 101 3.95 11.49 -6.94
N VAL A 102 5.09 11.62 -6.29
CA VAL A 102 6.15 12.58 -6.63
C VAL A 102 7.18 11.87 -7.51
N ASP A 103 7.48 12.41 -8.68
CA ASP A 103 8.55 11.89 -9.53
C ASP A 103 9.91 12.18 -8.89
N LEU A 104 10.71 11.15 -8.62
CA LEU A 104 12.02 11.30 -7.97
C LEU A 104 13.08 11.89 -8.93
N ASN A 105 12.86 11.86 -10.24
CA ASN A 105 13.73 12.48 -11.24
C ASN A 105 13.39 13.96 -11.47
N ASP A 106 12.12 14.34 -11.23
CA ASP A 106 11.64 15.73 -11.27
C ASP A 106 10.64 15.98 -10.14
N THR A 107 11.16 16.31 -8.96
CA THR A 107 10.38 16.48 -7.73
C THR A 107 9.34 17.64 -7.78
N LEU A 108 9.31 18.41 -8.86
CA LEU A 108 8.24 19.39 -9.12
C LEU A 108 7.04 18.76 -9.83
N SER A 109 7.24 17.60 -10.46
CA SER A 109 6.18 16.84 -11.13
C SER A 109 5.51 15.91 -10.14
N THR A 110 4.20 16.04 -10.03
CA THR A 110 3.36 15.21 -9.16
C THR A 110 2.19 14.63 -9.95
N TYR A 111 1.79 13.43 -9.57
CA TYR A 111 0.73 12.67 -10.22
C TYR A 111 -0.24 12.11 -9.17
N THR A 112 -1.44 11.78 -9.61
CA THR A 112 -2.34 10.90 -8.85
C THR A 112 -2.04 9.43 -9.22
N LEU A 113 -2.51 8.48 -8.42
CA LEU A 113 -2.42 7.06 -8.80
C LEU A 113 -3.10 6.80 -10.14
N SER A 114 -4.25 7.42 -10.41
CA SER A 114 -4.97 7.26 -11.67
C SER A 114 -4.22 7.81 -12.89
N ASP A 115 -3.37 8.84 -12.73
CA ASP A 115 -2.49 9.30 -13.82
C ASP A 115 -1.45 8.24 -14.20
N LEU A 116 -1.09 7.38 -13.25
CA LEU A 116 -0.18 6.26 -13.46
C LEU A 116 -0.91 4.97 -13.90
N GLY A 117 -2.23 4.97 -14.02
CA GLY A 117 -3.03 3.79 -14.35
C GLY A 117 -3.30 2.88 -13.14
N LEU A 118 -3.13 3.40 -11.92
CA LEU A 118 -3.30 2.69 -10.67
C LEU A 118 -4.50 3.23 -9.87
N GLN A 119 -5.01 2.42 -8.98
CA GLN A 119 -6.02 2.78 -7.99
C GLN A 119 -5.70 2.15 -6.64
N ILE A 120 -6.40 2.58 -5.60
CA ILE A 120 -6.38 1.91 -4.29
C ILE A 120 -7.72 1.27 -4.01
N VAL A 121 -7.68 0.17 -3.27
CA VAL A 121 -8.86 -0.45 -2.67
C VAL A 121 -8.57 -0.64 -1.19
N CYS A 122 -9.40 -0.02 -0.35
CA CYS A 122 -9.24 -0.09 1.10
C CYS A 122 -10.09 -1.22 1.67
N ASN A 123 -9.49 -2.05 2.53
CA ASN A 123 -10.23 -2.99 3.34
C ASN A 123 -10.23 -2.51 4.81
N ASN A 124 -11.35 -1.97 5.24
CA ASN A 124 -11.58 -1.55 6.61
C ASN A 124 -12.40 -2.57 7.43
N ASN A 125 -12.44 -3.83 6.97
CA ASN A 125 -13.18 -4.94 7.59
C ASN A 125 -14.69 -4.68 7.80
N GLY A 126 -15.23 -3.61 7.18
CA GLY A 126 -16.60 -3.15 7.43
C GLY A 126 -16.79 -2.36 8.74
N ASP A 127 -15.71 -1.96 9.40
CA ASP A 127 -15.73 -1.24 10.66
C ASP A 127 -16.16 0.24 10.50
N SER A 128 -16.13 0.76 9.28
CA SER A 128 -16.55 2.12 8.94
C SER A 128 -17.40 2.15 7.67
N GLU A 129 -18.42 3.00 7.64
CA GLU A 129 -19.20 3.29 6.42
C GLU A 129 -18.42 4.16 5.42
N LEU A 130 -17.35 4.82 5.88
CA LEU A 130 -16.48 5.61 5.03
C LEU A 130 -15.37 4.72 4.46
N GLU A 131 -15.23 4.73 3.15
CA GLU A 131 -14.09 4.09 2.49
C GLU A 131 -12.78 4.68 3.02
N CYS A 132 -11.76 3.84 3.15
CA CYS A 132 -10.44 4.24 3.60
C CYS A 132 -10.44 4.97 4.97
N SER A 133 -11.39 4.64 5.83
CA SER A 133 -11.43 5.05 7.23
C SER A 133 -11.23 3.84 8.14
N PHE A 134 -10.27 3.92 9.05
CA PHE A 134 -9.73 2.82 9.86
C PHE A 134 -9.80 3.18 11.33
N LEU A 135 -10.36 2.30 12.16
CA LEU A 135 -10.48 2.54 13.62
C LEU A 135 -9.13 2.33 14.33
N GLY A 136 -8.88 3.08 15.39
CA GLY A 136 -7.70 2.91 16.22
C GLY A 136 -7.62 1.54 16.88
N GLY A 137 -6.40 1.00 17.03
CA GLY A 137 -6.11 -0.27 17.68
C GLY A 137 -6.43 -1.52 16.85
N ASN A 138 -6.78 -1.40 15.58
CA ASN A 138 -7.12 -2.52 14.69
C ASN A 138 -6.18 -2.60 13.49
N GLN A 139 -6.17 -3.78 12.87
CA GLN A 139 -5.38 -4.05 11.67
C GLN A 139 -6.25 -3.94 10.42
N TYR A 140 -5.67 -3.32 9.38
CA TYR A 140 -6.30 -3.12 8.08
C TYR A 140 -5.29 -3.26 6.95
N CYS A 141 -5.79 -3.20 5.72
CA CYS A 141 -4.92 -3.14 4.55
C CYS A 141 -5.51 -2.26 3.44
N VAL A 142 -4.64 -1.83 2.55
CA VAL A 142 -4.96 -1.10 1.34
C VAL A 142 -4.19 -1.73 0.19
N SER A 143 -4.86 -2.22 -0.85
CA SER A 143 -4.19 -2.62 -2.08
C SER A 143 -3.97 -1.44 -3.01
N ILE A 144 -2.84 -1.48 -3.73
CA ILE A 144 -2.59 -0.65 -4.91
C ILE A 144 -2.63 -1.59 -6.10
N GLU A 145 -3.54 -1.32 -7.02
CA GLU A 145 -3.81 -2.24 -8.13
C GLU A 145 -4.07 -1.49 -9.43
N GLY A 146 -3.89 -2.16 -10.56
CA GLY A 146 -4.15 -1.61 -11.88
C GLY A 146 -3.12 -2.02 -12.91
N THR A 147 -2.99 -1.23 -13.97
CA THR A 147 -1.99 -1.44 -15.01
C THR A 147 -1.20 -0.15 -15.20
N PRO A 148 0.05 -0.10 -14.72
CA PRO A 148 0.86 1.12 -14.83
C PRO A 148 1.05 1.52 -16.30
N THR A 149 0.88 2.81 -16.59
CA THR A 149 0.97 3.36 -17.96
C THR A 149 2.22 4.21 -18.19
N MET A 150 2.98 4.48 -17.13
CA MET A 150 4.13 5.39 -17.17
C MET A 150 5.32 4.78 -16.44
N VAL A 151 6.48 4.78 -17.09
CA VAL A 151 7.76 4.41 -16.48
C VAL A 151 8.27 5.56 -15.62
N GLY A 152 8.78 5.28 -14.43
CA GLY A 152 9.38 6.27 -13.54
C GLY A 152 9.70 5.72 -12.17
N ASN A 153 10.41 6.52 -11.38
CA ASN A 153 10.66 6.26 -9.96
C ASN A 153 9.81 7.26 -9.17
N PHE A 154 8.83 6.76 -8.47
CA PHE A 154 7.85 7.60 -7.76
C PHE A 154 7.97 7.42 -6.25
N ARG A 155 7.65 8.48 -5.52
CA ARG A 155 7.43 8.44 -4.09
C ARG A 155 5.95 8.75 -3.82
N ALA A 156 5.26 7.82 -3.20
CA ALA A 156 3.89 7.99 -2.72
C ALA A 156 3.92 8.73 -1.37
N ASP A 157 3.54 9.99 -1.35
CA ASP A 157 3.36 10.77 -0.13
C ASP A 157 1.91 10.59 0.34
N ILE A 158 1.72 9.89 1.48
CA ILE A 158 0.42 9.47 2.00
C ILE A 158 0.01 10.44 3.11
N THR A 159 -1.07 11.17 2.91
CA THR A 159 -1.65 12.07 3.92
C THR A 159 -2.90 11.45 4.52
N VAL A 160 -2.98 11.46 5.83
CA VAL A 160 -4.12 10.96 6.60
C VAL A 160 -4.65 12.03 7.54
N SER A 161 -5.91 11.89 7.95
CA SER A 161 -6.55 12.66 9.01
C SER A 161 -6.82 11.77 10.20
N GLY A 162 -6.09 11.95 11.30
CA GLY A 162 -6.34 11.28 12.57
C GLY A 162 -7.38 12.02 13.40
N CYS A 163 -8.38 11.31 13.93
CA CYS A 163 -9.47 11.87 14.72
C CYS A 163 -9.51 11.28 16.14
N THR A 164 -9.81 12.11 17.11
CA THR A 164 -10.04 11.73 18.51
C THR A 164 -11.20 12.55 19.10
N ASP A 165 -11.91 11.99 20.07
CA ASP A 165 -12.94 12.73 20.81
C ASP A 165 -12.31 13.61 21.91
N VAL A 166 -12.68 14.88 21.92
CA VAL A 166 -12.28 15.83 22.96
C VAL A 166 -13.56 16.37 23.60
N PHE A 167 -13.92 15.86 24.76
CA PHE A 167 -15.12 16.25 25.52
C PHE A 167 -16.43 16.13 24.74
N GLY A 168 -16.57 15.08 23.91
CA GLY A 168 -17.76 14.83 23.08
C GLY A 168 -17.75 15.57 21.73
N PHE A 169 -16.62 16.14 21.35
CA PHE A 169 -16.43 16.80 20.05
C PHE A 169 -15.29 16.11 19.28
N PRO A 170 -15.51 15.72 18.02
CA PRO A 170 -14.44 15.16 17.19
C PRO A 170 -13.40 16.24 16.91
N PHE A 171 -12.15 15.93 17.20
CA PHE A 171 -10.97 16.72 16.83
C PHE A 171 -10.16 15.91 15.82
N CYS A 172 -10.00 16.43 14.61
CA CYS A 172 -9.27 15.78 13.54
C CYS A 172 -8.08 16.65 13.10
N GLN A 173 -6.95 16.02 12.80
CA GLN A 173 -5.75 16.67 12.30
C GLN A 173 -5.17 15.90 11.14
N GLU A 174 -4.90 16.60 10.04
CA GLU A 174 -4.19 16.04 8.90
C GLU A 174 -2.69 16.02 9.14
N GLN A 175 -2.05 14.94 8.69
CA GLN A 175 -0.60 14.78 8.74
C GLN A 175 -0.10 13.83 7.67
N LEU A 176 1.17 13.93 7.34
CA LEU A 176 1.86 12.95 6.51
C LEU A 176 2.01 11.65 7.33
N PHE A 177 1.38 10.57 6.85
CA PHE A 177 1.52 9.24 7.45
C PHE A 177 2.92 8.66 7.17
N GLY A 178 3.38 8.79 5.92
CA GLY A 178 4.66 8.29 5.48
C GLY A 178 4.82 8.45 3.98
N SER A 179 5.98 8.01 3.50
CA SER A 179 6.30 7.99 2.08
C SER A 179 6.89 6.64 1.72
N LEU A 180 6.36 6.01 0.68
CA LEU A 180 6.82 4.74 0.12
C LEU A 180 7.19 4.93 -1.34
N ASN A 181 8.29 4.32 -1.78
CA ASN A 181 8.65 4.40 -3.19
C ASN A 181 7.94 3.30 -3.99
N LEU A 182 7.68 3.61 -5.25
CA LEU A 182 7.18 2.70 -6.27
C LEU A 182 7.97 2.94 -7.55
N ASP A 183 8.74 1.94 -7.96
CA ASP A 183 9.47 1.96 -9.22
C ASP A 183 8.62 1.25 -10.29
N ILE A 184 8.39 1.93 -11.41
CA ILE A 184 7.69 1.37 -12.56
C ILE A 184 8.66 1.39 -13.74
N GLY A 185 8.94 0.23 -14.33
CA GLY A 185 9.89 0.11 -15.41
C GLY A 185 9.54 -0.98 -16.41
N THR A 186 10.58 -1.54 -17.01
CA THR A 186 10.51 -2.68 -17.93
C THR A 186 11.17 -3.89 -17.30
N GLU A 187 10.87 -5.08 -17.78
CA GLU A 187 11.70 -6.26 -17.59
C GLU A 187 12.86 -6.21 -18.58
N GLY A 188 14.08 -6.50 -18.14
CA GLY A 188 15.25 -6.45 -19.00
C GLY A 188 16.55 -6.55 -18.23
N CYS A 189 17.68 -6.66 -18.95
CA CYS A 189 18.99 -6.82 -18.36
C CYS A 189 19.44 -5.59 -17.56
N MET A 190 19.67 -5.76 -16.25
CA MET A 190 20.08 -4.70 -15.34
C MET A 190 21.61 -4.52 -15.24
N ASP A 191 22.43 -5.38 -15.89
CA ASP A 191 23.90 -5.22 -15.90
C ASP A 191 24.33 -4.10 -16.85
N PRO A 192 24.86 -2.96 -16.36
CA PRO A 192 25.26 -1.83 -17.20
C PRO A 192 26.45 -2.13 -18.14
N ASN A 193 27.11 -3.28 -17.99
CA ASN A 193 28.18 -3.74 -18.88
C ASN A 193 27.68 -4.71 -19.94
N ALA A 194 26.46 -5.18 -19.88
CA ALA A 194 25.86 -6.07 -20.87
C ALA A 194 25.50 -5.33 -22.16
N LEU A 195 25.56 -6.06 -23.29
CA LEU A 195 25.23 -5.48 -24.61
C LEU A 195 23.72 -5.20 -24.78
N ASN A 196 22.89 -5.88 -24.00
CA ASN A 196 21.42 -5.75 -23.95
C ASN A 196 20.94 -4.99 -22.70
N TYR A 197 21.82 -4.20 -22.07
CA TYR A 197 21.44 -3.40 -20.91
C TYR A 197 20.24 -2.48 -21.21
N ASP A 198 19.22 -2.57 -20.37
CA ASP A 198 18.06 -1.67 -20.40
C ASP A 198 18.09 -0.77 -19.16
N PRO A 199 18.32 0.54 -19.32
CA PRO A 199 18.34 1.47 -18.18
C PRO A 199 16.96 1.72 -17.55
N ALA A 200 15.89 1.27 -18.17
CA ALA A 200 14.51 1.35 -17.63
C ALA A 200 14.08 0.04 -16.94
N ALA A 201 14.93 -1.00 -16.96
CA ALA A 201 14.64 -2.26 -16.31
C ALA A 201 14.59 -2.08 -14.78
N VAL A 202 13.54 -2.59 -14.16
CA VAL A 202 13.35 -2.68 -12.69
C VAL A 202 13.30 -4.12 -12.22
N ILE A 203 13.19 -5.06 -13.17
CA ILE A 203 13.25 -6.52 -12.98
C ILE A 203 14.23 -7.09 -13.98
N ASP A 204 15.16 -7.94 -13.52
CA ASP A 204 16.18 -8.59 -14.36
C ASP A 204 15.58 -9.79 -15.09
N ASP A 205 15.83 -9.89 -16.45
CA ASP A 205 15.30 -10.92 -17.34
C ASP A 205 16.12 -12.23 -17.35
#